data_0e09281594fc292e5f4711450916370d
#
_entry.id   0e09281594fc292e5f4711450916370d
#
_cell.length_a   1.000
_cell.length_b   1.000
_cell.length_c   1.000
_cell.angle_alpha   90.00
_cell.angle_beta   90.00
_cell.angle_gamma   90.00
#
_symmetry.space_group_name_H-M   'P 1'
#
loop_
_entity.id
_entity.type
_entity.pdbx_description
1 polymer ?
#
loop_
_entity_poly.entity_id
_entity_poly.type
_entity_poly.pdbx_seq_one_letter_code
_entity_poly.pdbx_strand_id
1 'polypeptide(L)'
;MRRVVVTGYGIVSSLGNGRAEVTESLREARSGLKFNPVYAERGMRSQVSGRPAINLEQAIDRRTLRFMGDAAGYAFLSMQQAIAHAGLEPAQVSNPRTGLVAGSGGASSFNQVWAADTLRAKGIKRVGPFMVTRTMGSTVSACLATPFAIKGVNYSITSACATSAHCIGHAGQLIAWGQQDVVFAGGGEEESWELSLLFDAMAAMSSGFNDRPEQASRAFDAQRDGFVIAGGGGML
;
A
#
# COMPACT_ATOMS: atom_id res chain seq x y z
N MET A 1 -6.58 -28.93 -11.84
CA MET A 1 -6.06 -27.68 -11.25
C MET A 1 -5.25 -28.02 -10.01
N ARG A 2 -4.12 -27.32 -9.78
CA ARG A 2 -3.34 -27.49 -8.54
C ARG A 2 -4.08 -26.83 -7.38
N ARG A 3 -3.94 -27.39 -6.17
CA ARG A 3 -4.41 -26.74 -4.94
C ARG A 3 -3.46 -25.57 -4.60
N VAL A 4 -4.03 -24.41 -4.31
CA VAL A 4 -3.31 -23.19 -3.93
C VAL A 4 -3.43 -22.98 -2.42
N VAL A 5 -2.36 -22.59 -1.78
CA VAL A 5 -2.30 -22.31 -0.35
C VAL A 5 -1.53 -21.02 -0.09
N VAL A 6 -1.87 -20.32 0.98
CA VAL A 6 -1.09 -19.20 1.49
C VAL A 6 0.02 -19.74 2.38
N THR A 7 1.26 -19.44 2.05
CA THR A 7 2.46 -19.94 2.77
C THR A 7 3.09 -18.90 3.67
N GLY A 8 2.87 -17.62 3.38
CA GLY A 8 3.36 -16.52 4.18
C GLY A 8 2.56 -15.25 3.92
N TYR A 9 2.67 -14.31 4.85
CA TYR A 9 2.10 -12.97 4.69
C TYR A 9 2.90 -11.94 5.46
N GLY A 10 2.81 -10.70 5.00
CA GLY A 10 3.33 -9.52 5.67
C GLY A 10 2.35 -8.37 5.59
N ILE A 11 2.41 -7.49 6.57
CA ILE A 11 1.50 -6.36 6.70
C ILE A 11 2.19 -5.15 7.32
N VAL A 12 1.91 -3.98 6.76
CA VAL A 12 2.21 -2.65 7.32
C VAL A 12 0.92 -1.86 7.32
N SER A 13 0.48 -1.39 8.45
CA SER A 13 -0.81 -0.68 8.57
C SER A 13 -0.81 0.32 9.72
N SER A 14 -1.87 1.10 9.84
CA SER A 14 -2.08 1.97 11.00
C SER A 14 -2.27 1.21 12.32
N LEU A 15 -2.55 -0.10 12.28
CA LEU A 15 -2.65 -0.97 13.47
C LEU A 15 -1.30 -1.51 13.94
N GLY A 16 -0.27 -1.47 13.09
CA GLY A 16 1.06 -1.98 13.39
C GLY A 16 1.86 -2.35 12.14
N ASN A 17 3.15 -2.57 12.32
CA ASN A 17 4.12 -2.82 11.28
C ASN A 17 4.61 -4.28 11.32
N GLY A 18 3.69 -5.21 11.27
CA GLY A 18 3.97 -6.63 11.28
C GLY A 18 2.88 -7.43 11.97
N ARG A 19 2.97 -8.75 11.80
CA ARG A 19 1.95 -9.69 12.29
C ARG A 19 1.68 -9.55 13.79
N ALA A 20 2.72 -9.44 14.61
CA ALA A 20 2.57 -9.41 16.07
C ALA A 20 1.79 -8.17 16.53
N GLU A 21 2.23 -6.97 16.11
CA GLU A 21 1.60 -5.70 16.49
C GLU A 21 0.15 -5.61 15.99
N VAL A 22 -0.10 -6.00 14.73
CA VAL A 22 -1.46 -6.00 14.17
C VAL A 22 -2.37 -6.97 14.90
N THR A 23 -1.87 -8.18 15.21
CA THR A 23 -2.65 -9.17 15.95
C THR A 23 -3.00 -8.68 17.36
N GLU A 24 -2.07 -8.05 18.05
CA GLU A 24 -2.30 -7.46 19.37
C GLU A 24 -3.32 -6.32 19.29
N SER A 25 -3.16 -5.39 18.34
CA SER A 25 -4.11 -4.29 18.13
C SER A 25 -5.53 -4.79 17.86
N LEU A 26 -5.68 -5.86 17.08
CA LEU A 26 -6.97 -6.48 16.80
C LEU A 26 -7.58 -7.15 18.06
N ARG A 27 -6.76 -7.85 18.85
CA ARG A 27 -7.20 -8.50 20.10
C ARG A 27 -7.69 -7.49 21.14
N GLU A 28 -7.01 -6.35 21.20
CA GLU A 28 -7.34 -5.28 22.15
C GLU A 28 -8.33 -4.27 21.60
N ALA A 29 -8.85 -4.48 20.39
CA ALA A 29 -9.73 -3.54 19.68
C ALA A 29 -9.15 -2.11 19.60
N ARG A 30 -7.82 -1.98 19.48
CA ARG A 30 -7.16 -0.69 19.33
C ARG A 30 -7.37 -0.14 17.93
N SER A 31 -7.85 1.09 17.84
CA SER A 31 -7.93 1.81 16.57
C SER A 31 -6.57 2.39 16.18
N GLY A 32 -6.22 2.29 14.89
CA GLY A 32 -5.06 2.97 14.32
C GLY A 32 -5.37 4.35 13.74
N LEU A 33 -6.60 4.82 13.87
CA LEU A 33 -7.03 6.11 13.34
C LEU A 33 -6.69 7.25 14.29
N LYS A 34 -6.28 8.39 13.72
CA LYS A 34 -5.89 9.58 14.46
C LYS A 34 -6.41 10.83 13.77
N PHE A 35 -6.52 11.90 14.54
CA PHE A 35 -6.69 13.24 13.99
C PHE A 35 -5.51 13.58 13.07
N ASN A 36 -5.83 14.12 11.90
CA ASN A 36 -4.83 14.53 10.90
C ASN A 36 -4.79 16.06 10.81
N PRO A 37 -3.77 16.71 11.40
CA PRO A 37 -3.67 18.16 11.42
C PRO A 37 -3.50 18.75 10.02
N VAL A 38 -2.88 18.03 9.08
CA VAL A 38 -2.72 18.51 7.70
C VAL A 38 -4.06 18.61 6.99
N TYR A 39 -4.98 17.66 7.23
CA TYR A 39 -6.32 17.74 6.68
C TYR A 39 -7.09 18.94 7.24
N ALA A 40 -6.96 19.19 8.54
CA ALA A 40 -7.58 20.36 9.17
C ALA A 40 -7.03 21.68 8.63
N GLU A 41 -5.71 21.83 8.50
CA GLU A 41 -5.05 23.00 7.91
C GLU A 41 -5.47 23.25 6.45
N ARG A 42 -5.81 22.19 5.71
CA ARG A 42 -6.30 22.26 4.32
C ARG A 42 -7.81 22.55 4.24
N GLY A 43 -8.50 22.65 5.37
CA GLY A 43 -9.94 22.90 5.41
C GLY A 43 -10.80 21.74 4.95
N MET A 44 -10.26 20.50 5.02
CA MET A 44 -11.03 19.29 4.69
C MET A 44 -12.12 19.04 5.74
N ARG A 45 -13.24 18.48 5.31
CA ARG A 45 -14.35 18.11 6.20
C ARG A 45 -13.95 16.94 7.10
N SER A 46 -13.38 15.92 6.50
CA SER A 46 -12.78 14.79 7.25
C SER A 46 -11.38 15.15 7.72
N GLN A 47 -11.14 15.03 9.01
CA GLN A 47 -9.85 15.35 9.64
C GLN A 47 -9.24 14.12 10.33
N VAL A 48 -9.60 12.94 9.85
CA VAL A 48 -9.18 11.65 10.41
C VAL A 48 -8.52 10.81 9.33
N SER A 49 -7.41 10.17 9.66
CA SER A 49 -6.76 9.19 8.78
C SER A 49 -6.06 8.08 9.56
N GLY A 50 -5.72 6.98 8.85
CA GLY A 50 -4.93 5.88 9.36
C GLY A 50 -3.55 5.83 8.71
N ARG A 51 -2.52 6.36 9.35
CA ARG A 51 -1.15 6.34 8.83
C ARG A 51 -0.30 5.29 9.53
N PRO A 52 0.43 4.42 8.80
CA PRO A 52 1.39 3.51 9.41
C PRO A 52 2.46 4.29 10.20
N ALA A 53 2.74 3.84 11.42
CA ALA A 53 3.76 4.44 12.28
C ALA A 53 5.15 3.91 11.92
N ILE A 54 5.58 4.14 10.67
CA ILE A 54 6.88 3.71 10.17
C ILE A 54 7.55 4.81 9.34
N ASN A 55 8.85 4.96 9.52
CA ASN A 55 9.67 5.84 8.70
C ASN A 55 10.31 5.02 7.58
N LEU A 56 9.82 5.18 6.36
CA LEU A 56 10.31 4.44 5.19
C LEU A 56 11.78 4.75 4.86
N GLU A 57 12.27 5.98 5.15
CA GLU A 57 13.66 6.36 4.92
C GLU A 57 14.64 5.64 5.85
N GLN A 58 14.18 5.22 7.02
CA GLN A 58 14.96 4.42 7.97
C GLN A 58 14.81 2.92 7.73
N ALA A 59 13.65 2.49 7.22
CA ALA A 59 13.32 1.08 7.04
C ALA A 59 13.79 0.50 5.70
N ILE A 60 13.99 1.33 4.68
CA ILE A 60 14.36 0.89 3.32
C ILE A 60 15.63 1.62 2.88
N ASP A 61 16.58 0.86 2.31
CA ASP A 61 17.79 1.43 1.73
C ASP A 61 17.48 2.55 0.73
N ARG A 62 18.20 3.66 0.83
CA ARG A 62 17.99 4.86 0.02
C ARG A 62 18.06 4.60 -1.49
N ARG A 63 18.91 3.66 -1.95
CA ARG A 63 19.04 3.33 -3.38
C ARG A 63 17.78 2.65 -3.91
N THR A 64 17.09 1.92 -3.06
CA THR A 64 15.81 1.26 -3.35
C THR A 64 14.66 2.24 -3.21
N LEU A 65 14.56 2.93 -2.09
CA LEU A 65 13.44 3.83 -1.76
C LEU A 65 13.29 5.00 -2.76
N ARG A 66 14.38 5.48 -3.36
CA ARG A 66 14.33 6.63 -4.31
C ARG A 66 13.36 6.44 -5.48
N PHE A 67 13.01 5.20 -5.83
CA PHE A 67 12.07 4.87 -6.90
C PHE A 67 10.61 4.72 -6.42
N MET A 68 10.39 4.67 -5.10
CA MET A 68 9.12 4.30 -4.48
C MET A 68 8.37 5.54 -3.99
N GLY A 69 7.04 5.55 -4.19
CA GLY A 69 6.11 6.28 -3.33
C GLY A 69 5.76 5.42 -2.12
N ASP A 70 4.99 5.97 -1.17
CA ASP A 70 4.66 5.30 0.09
C ASP A 70 3.95 3.95 -0.12
N ALA A 71 3.03 3.87 -1.09
CA ALA A 71 2.34 2.62 -1.45
C ALA A 71 3.32 1.49 -1.78
N ALA A 72 4.31 1.76 -2.62
CA ALA A 72 5.34 0.78 -2.99
C ALA A 72 6.27 0.47 -1.81
N GLY A 73 6.59 1.47 -0.97
CA GLY A 73 7.39 1.29 0.24
C GLY A 73 6.73 0.37 1.26
N TYR A 74 5.44 0.57 1.53
CA TYR A 74 4.68 -0.32 2.43
C TYR A 74 4.56 -1.74 1.87
N ALA A 75 4.28 -1.88 0.58
CA ALA A 75 4.23 -3.19 -0.08
C ALA A 75 5.60 -3.88 -0.07
N PHE A 76 6.71 -3.14 -0.23
CA PHE A 76 8.08 -3.68 -0.14
C PHE A 76 8.35 -4.29 1.24
N LEU A 77 8.07 -3.56 2.32
CA LEU A 77 8.24 -4.05 3.69
C LEU A 77 7.32 -5.25 3.98
N SER A 78 6.09 -5.21 3.48
CA SER A 78 5.16 -6.34 3.61
C SER A 78 5.67 -7.58 2.86
N MET A 79 6.27 -7.42 1.68
CA MET A 79 6.86 -8.54 0.92
C MET A 79 8.08 -9.14 1.63
N GLN A 80 8.94 -8.31 2.25
CA GLN A 80 10.04 -8.82 3.09
C GLN A 80 9.52 -9.69 4.23
N GLN A 81 8.45 -9.24 4.90
CA GLN A 81 7.80 -10.00 5.97
C GLN A 81 7.19 -11.32 5.45
N ALA A 82 6.52 -11.28 4.29
CA ALA A 82 5.93 -12.46 3.67
C ALA A 82 6.99 -13.53 3.31
N ILE A 83 8.11 -13.10 2.73
CA ILE A 83 9.26 -13.97 2.42
C ILE A 83 9.80 -14.62 3.71
N ALA A 84 10.05 -13.82 4.74
CA ALA A 84 10.56 -14.33 6.03
C ALA A 84 9.55 -15.28 6.70
N HIS A 85 8.26 -14.96 6.65
CA HIS A 85 7.20 -15.79 7.24
C HIS A 85 7.04 -17.13 6.49
N ALA A 86 7.18 -17.12 5.16
CA ALA A 86 7.15 -18.34 4.36
C ALA A 86 8.43 -19.20 4.46
N GLY A 87 9.52 -18.64 5.00
CA GLY A 87 10.82 -19.31 5.07
C GLY A 87 11.45 -19.52 3.69
N LEU A 88 11.20 -18.61 2.73
CA LEU A 88 11.72 -18.76 1.38
C LEU A 88 13.18 -18.31 1.29
N GLU A 89 14.01 -19.19 0.72
CA GLU A 89 15.40 -18.88 0.40
C GLU A 89 15.53 -17.97 -0.83
N PRO A 90 16.61 -17.19 -0.98
CA PRO A 90 16.80 -16.28 -2.10
C PRO A 90 16.64 -16.94 -3.49
N ALA A 91 17.08 -18.18 -3.65
CA ALA A 91 16.95 -18.93 -4.90
C ALA A 91 15.49 -19.30 -5.24
N GLN A 92 14.64 -19.43 -4.22
CA GLN A 92 13.21 -19.66 -4.42
C GLN A 92 12.47 -18.36 -4.78
N VAL A 93 12.89 -17.23 -4.22
CA VAL A 93 12.35 -15.90 -4.55
C VAL A 93 12.77 -15.50 -5.97
N SER A 94 14.06 -15.58 -6.29
CA SER A 94 14.61 -15.25 -7.62
C SER A 94 14.62 -16.48 -8.55
N ASN A 95 13.44 -16.86 -9.01
CA ASN A 95 13.21 -18.08 -9.82
C ASN A 95 12.23 -17.78 -10.96
N PRO A 96 12.43 -18.35 -12.18
CA PRO A 96 11.48 -18.17 -13.28
C PRO A 96 10.06 -18.69 -12.98
N ARG A 97 9.90 -19.55 -11.98
CA ARG A 97 8.61 -20.07 -11.51
C ARG A 97 8.02 -19.28 -10.34
N THR A 98 8.69 -18.18 -9.93
CA THR A 98 8.23 -17.28 -8.86
C THR A 98 7.87 -15.92 -9.45
N GLY A 99 6.59 -15.58 -9.40
CA GLY A 99 6.01 -14.36 -9.95
C GLY A 99 5.62 -13.33 -8.88
N LEU A 100 5.22 -12.16 -9.36
CA LEU A 100 4.73 -11.03 -8.56
C LEU A 100 3.53 -10.39 -9.26
N VAL A 101 2.39 -10.35 -8.59
CA VAL A 101 1.19 -9.62 -9.03
C VAL A 101 0.74 -8.71 -7.90
N ALA A 102 1.07 -7.43 -7.98
CA ALA A 102 0.79 -6.48 -6.91
C ALA A 102 0.48 -5.09 -7.46
N GLY A 103 -0.40 -4.36 -6.83
CA GLY A 103 -0.85 -3.07 -7.33
C GLY A 103 -1.20 -2.06 -6.24
N SER A 104 -1.69 -0.91 -6.69
CA SER A 104 -2.23 0.18 -5.88
C SER A 104 -3.46 0.76 -6.59
N GLY A 105 -4.44 1.21 -5.83
CA GLY A 105 -5.62 1.88 -6.38
C GLY A 105 -5.33 3.29 -6.87
N GLY A 106 -4.44 4.01 -6.19
CA GLY A 106 -4.14 5.43 -6.46
C GLY A 106 -2.68 5.71 -6.85
N ALA A 107 -1.79 4.71 -6.85
CA ALA A 107 -0.35 4.88 -7.03
C ALA A 107 0.24 5.91 -6.04
N SER A 108 0.59 7.14 -6.48
CA SER A 108 1.03 8.21 -5.58
C SER A 108 0.55 9.58 -6.05
N SER A 109 -0.57 10.01 -5.51
CA SER A 109 -1.13 11.36 -5.70
C SER A 109 -0.21 12.43 -5.09
N PHE A 110 0.41 12.16 -3.94
CA PHE A 110 1.41 13.04 -3.33
C PHE A 110 2.55 13.36 -4.29
N ASN A 111 3.22 12.33 -4.84
CA ASN A 111 4.35 12.57 -5.75
C ASN A 111 3.92 13.24 -7.06
N GLN A 112 2.70 12.99 -7.55
CA GLN A 112 2.16 13.65 -8.73
C GLN A 112 1.99 15.16 -8.51
N VAL A 113 1.35 15.55 -7.41
CA VAL A 113 1.15 16.96 -7.05
C VAL A 113 2.50 17.62 -6.74
N TRP A 114 3.35 16.98 -5.95
CA TRP A 114 4.69 17.47 -5.64
C TRP A 114 5.52 17.75 -6.90
N ALA A 115 5.48 16.86 -7.90
CA ALA A 115 6.20 17.06 -9.16
C ALA A 115 5.65 18.27 -9.93
N ALA A 116 4.33 18.42 -10.00
CA ALA A 116 3.68 19.56 -10.66
C ALA A 116 4.02 20.90 -9.97
N ASP A 117 3.96 20.95 -8.64
CA ASP A 117 4.29 22.15 -7.87
C ASP A 117 5.79 22.49 -7.93
N THR A 118 6.65 21.47 -7.92
CA THR A 118 8.09 21.66 -8.12
C THR A 118 8.39 22.24 -9.50
N LEU A 119 7.72 21.75 -10.55
CA LEU A 119 7.85 22.29 -11.90
C LEU A 119 7.46 23.78 -11.93
N ARG A 120 6.31 24.12 -11.35
CA ARG A 120 5.80 25.52 -11.31
C ARG A 120 6.73 26.45 -10.55
N ALA A 121 7.22 26.02 -9.39
CA ALA A 121 8.01 26.86 -8.49
C ALA A 121 9.51 26.90 -8.84
N LYS A 122 10.11 25.82 -9.36
CA LYS A 122 11.56 25.63 -9.44
C LYS A 122 12.06 25.13 -10.82
N GLY A 123 11.14 24.85 -11.74
CA GLY A 123 11.44 24.35 -13.09
C GLY A 123 11.78 22.86 -13.15
N ILE A 124 11.80 22.33 -14.40
CA ILE A 124 11.88 20.88 -14.67
C ILE A 124 13.12 20.19 -14.09
N LYS A 125 14.26 20.87 -14.02
CA LYS A 125 15.51 20.29 -13.48
C LYS A 125 15.42 19.91 -11.99
N ARG A 126 14.46 20.46 -11.26
CA ARG A 126 14.25 20.19 -9.82
C ARG A 126 13.27 19.07 -9.54
N VAL A 127 12.47 18.65 -10.51
CA VAL A 127 11.54 17.51 -10.39
C VAL A 127 12.30 16.20 -10.16
N GLY A 128 13.48 16.06 -10.78
CA GLY A 128 14.31 14.86 -10.65
C GLY A 128 13.82 13.69 -11.52
N PRO A 129 14.63 12.61 -11.63
CA PRO A 129 14.42 11.55 -12.61
C PRO A 129 13.51 10.40 -12.13
N PHE A 130 13.00 10.41 -10.90
CA PHE A 130 12.36 9.24 -10.29
C PHE A 130 10.83 9.32 -10.23
N MET A 131 10.22 10.41 -10.69
CA MET A 131 8.77 10.62 -10.52
C MET A 131 7.93 9.64 -11.34
N VAL A 132 8.39 9.24 -12.53
CA VAL A 132 7.67 8.24 -13.34
C VAL A 132 7.48 6.93 -12.56
N THR A 133 8.55 6.40 -11.97
CA THR A 133 8.46 5.15 -11.21
C THR A 133 7.62 5.27 -9.94
N ARG A 134 7.56 6.45 -9.32
CA ARG A 134 6.74 6.70 -8.13
C ARG A 134 5.25 6.83 -8.42
N THR A 135 4.89 7.33 -9.63
CA THR A 135 3.51 7.71 -9.96
C THR A 135 2.82 6.81 -10.97
N MET A 136 3.56 5.95 -11.69
CA MET A 136 2.95 5.05 -12.68
C MET A 136 2.03 4.01 -12.01
N GLY A 137 0.97 3.58 -12.71
CA GLY A 137 0.01 2.59 -12.20
C GLY A 137 0.63 1.24 -11.81
N SER A 138 1.78 0.89 -12.41
CA SER A 138 2.54 -0.32 -12.08
C SER A 138 3.65 -0.11 -11.03
N THR A 139 3.62 1.01 -10.29
CA THR A 139 4.69 1.36 -9.34
C THR A 139 5.00 0.24 -8.35
N VAL A 140 3.97 -0.43 -7.79
CA VAL A 140 4.16 -1.47 -6.78
C VAL A 140 4.92 -2.66 -7.36
N SER A 141 4.42 -3.30 -8.43
CA SER A 141 5.09 -4.47 -9.02
C SER A 141 6.47 -4.14 -9.57
N ALA A 142 6.64 -3.00 -10.22
CA ALA A 142 7.93 -2.59 -10.78
C ALA A 142 8.99 -2.31 -9.71
N CYS A 143 8.60 -1.59 -8.64
CA CYS A 143 9.53 -1.24 -7.56
C CYS A 143 9.92 -2.44 -6.68
N LEU A 144 9.10 -3.49 -6.62
CA LEU A 144 9.41 -4.72 -5.90
C LEU A 144 10.21 -5.72 -6.75
N ALA A 145 9.92 -5.81 -8.04
CA ALA A 145 10.54 -6.81 -8.91
C ALA A 145 12.07 -6.75 -8.93
N THR A 146 12.64 -5.55 -8.97
CA THR A 146 14.10 -5.36 -9.06
C THR A 146 14.84 -5.75 -7.78
N PRO A 147 14.51 -5.22 -6.58
CA PRO A 147 15.23 -5.56 -5.36
C PRO A 147 15.07 -7.03 -4.94
N PHE A 148 13.93 -7.65 -5.25
CA PHE A 148 13.72 -9.09 -4.98
C PHE A 148 14.15 -9.99 -6.14
N ALA A 149 14.66 -9.41 -7.24
CA ALA A 149 15.12 -10.13 -8.44
C ALA A 149 14.09 -11.13 -8.97
N ILE A 150 12.82 -10.73 -9.04
CA ILE A 150 11.72 -11.57 -9.54
C ILE A 150 11.97 -11.92 -11.02
N LYS A 151 11.88 -13.20 -11.36
CA LYS A 151 12.15 -13.72 -12.71
C LYS A 151 10.94 -14.34 -13.39
N GLY A 152 9.88 -14.63 -12.65
CA GLY A 152 8.59 -15.09 -13.19
C GLY A 152 7.74 -13.92 -13.70
N VAL A 153 6.44 -14.13 -13.82
CA VAL A 153 5.50 -13.08 -14.23
C VAL A 153 5.58 -11.88 -13.28
N ASN A 154 5.56 -10.66 -13.86
CA ASN A 154 5.57 -9.44 -13.05
C ASN A 154 4.71 -8.36 -13.71
N TYR A 155 3.62 -8.00 -13.07
CA TYR A 155 2.75 -6.89 -13.47
C TYR A 155 1.82 -6.45 -12.34
N SER A 156 1.20 -5.28 -12.52
CA SER A 156 0.17 -4.77 -11.62
C SER A 156 -1.22 -4.94 -12.24
N ILE A 157 -2.18 -5.23 -11.37
CA ILE A 157 -3.60 -4.99 -11.62
C ILE A 157 -3.96 -3.72 -10.85
N THR A 158 -4.77 -2.85 -11.43
CA THR A 158 -5.33 -1.67 -10.77
C THR A 158 -6.84 -1.69 -10.93
N SER A 159 -7.55 -1.81 -9.82
CA SER A 159 -9.02 -1.87 -9.77
C SER A 159 -9.54 -1.18 -8.50
N ALA A 160 -9.01 0.02 -8.24
CA ALA A 160 -9.35 0.85 -7.07
C ALA A 160 -9.25 0.04 -5.76
N CYS A 161 -10.24 0.12 -4.86
CA CYS A 161 -10.25 -0.58 -3.57
C CYS A 161 -10.18 -2.11 -3.68
N ALA A 162 -10.50 -2.71 -4.83
CA ALA A 162 -10.45 -4.15 -5.08
C ALA A 162 -9.09 -4.64 -5.61
N THR A 163 -8.12 -3.75 -5.81
CA THR A 163 -6.82 -4.06 -6.43
C THR A 163 -6.13 -5.27 -5.81
N SER A 164 -5.90 -5.28 -4.51
CA SER A 164 -5.20 -6.38 -3.84
C SER A 164 -5.98 -7.69 -3.90
N ALA A 165 -7.30 -7.65 -3.81
CA ALA A 165 -8.15 -8.84 -3.95
C ALA A 165 -8.02 -9.45 -5.36
N HIS A 166 -8.02 -8.63 -6.41
CA HIS A 166 -7.80 -9.08 -7.78
C HIS A 166 -6.38 -9.63 -8.00
N CYS A 167 -5.36 -8.97 -7.43
CA CYS A 167 -3.98 -9.47 -7.48
C CYS A 167 -3.88 -10.87 -6.85
N ILE A 168 -4.45 -11.07 -5.66
CA ILE A 168 -4.46 -12.35 -4.94
C ILE A 168 -5.24 -13.42 -5.73
N GLY A 169 -6.44 -13.10 -6.20
CA GLY A 169 -7.26 -14.03 -6.98
C GLY A 169 -6.56 -14.48 -8.26
N HIS A 170 -5.96 -13.55 -8.98
CA HIS A 170 -5.23 -13.86 -10.22
C HIS A 170 -3.94 -14.65 -9.96
N ALA A 171 -3.20 -14.34 -8.90
CA ALA A 171 -2.04 -15.12 -8.47
C ALA A 171 -2.43 -16.60 -8.19
N GLY A 172 -3.57 -16.80 -7.52
CA GLY A 172 -4.12 -18.12 -7.31
C GLY A 172 -4.43 -18.86 -8.62
N GLN A 173 -4.95 -18.16 -9.63
CA GLN A 173 -5.19 -18.74 -10.97
C GLN A 173 -3.88 -19.14 -11.66
N LEU A 174 -2.84 -18.29 -11.62
CA LEU A 174 -1.53 -18.59 -12.22
C LEU A 174 -0.93 -19.87 -11.64
N ILE A 175 -1.04 -20.06 -10.32
CA ILE A 175 -0.56 -21.28 -9.65
C ILE A 175 -1.46 -22.48 -10.00
N ALA A 176 -2.78 -22.32 -9.94
CA ALA A 176 -3.74 -23.40 -10.22
C ALA A 176 -3.59 -23.95 -11.65
N TRP A 177 -3.27 -23.10 -12.61
CA TRP A 177 -3.03 -23.48 -14.02
C TRP A 177 -1.58 -23.92 -14.28
N GLY A 178 -0.72 -23.93 -13.29
CA GLY A 178 0.66 -24.37 -13.41
C GLY A 178 1.59 -23.39 -14.16
N GLN A 179 1.18 -22.14 -14.33
CA GLN A 179 2.02 -21.10 -14.95
C GLN A 179 3.14 -20.63 -14.03
N GLN A 180 2.86 -20.59 -12.73
CA GLN A 180 3.85 -20.31 -11.67
C GLN A 180 3.73 -21.35 -10.55
N ASP A 181 4.75 -21.46 -9.71
CA ASP A 181 4.73 -22.33 -8.52
C ASP A 181 4.58 -21.50 -7.24
N VAL A 182 5.13 -20.28 -7.23
CA VAL A 182 5.00 -19.28 -6.17
C VAL A 182 4.60 -17.95 -6.81
N VAL A 183 3.70 -17.21 -6.19
CA VAL A 183 3.37 -15.84 -6.62
C VAL A 183 3.22 -14.97 -5.39
N PHE A 184 4.01 -13.91 -5.30
CA PHE A 184 3.77 -12.84 -4.36
C PHE A 184 2.60 -12.00 -4.84
N ALA A 185 1.60 -11.78 -3.98
CA ALA A 185 0.37 -11.11 -4.36
C ALA A 185 -0.14 -10.17 -3.28
N GLY A 186 -0.67 -9.02 -3.69
CA GLY A 186 -1.20 -8.04 -2.76
C GLY A 186 -1.08 -6.62 -3.28
N GLY A 187 -0.69 -5.70 -2.42
CA GLY A 187 -0.50 -4.31 -2.82
C GLY A 187 -0.24 -3.37 -1.65
N GLY A 188 -0.20 -2.10 -1.97
CA GLY A 188 -0.07 -1.02 -0.99
C GLY A 188 -0.82 0.23 -1.45
N GLU A 189 -1.12 1.07 -0.46
CA GLU A 189 -1.77 2.36 -0.72
C GLU A 189 -1.12 3.45 0.13
N GLU A 190 -0.99 4.65 -0.42
CA GLU A 190 -0.53 5.81 0.35
C GLU A 190 -1.69 6.44 1.13
N GLU A 191 -1.37 7.12 2.22
CA GLU A 191 -2.25 8.05 2.90
C GLU A 191 -1.68 9.45 2.71
N SER A 192 -2.39 10.29 1.97
CA SER A 192 -1.98 11.67 1.68
C SER A 192 -3.21 12.56 1.52
N TRP A 193 -3.06 13.87 1.79
CA TRP A 193 -4.17 14.81 1.60
C TRP A 193 -4.51 14.96 0.11
N GLU A 194 -3.55 14.78 -0.78
CA GLU A 194 -3.73 14.86 -2.24
C GLU A 194 -4.65 13.76 -2.78
N LEU A 195 -4.56 12.58 -2.19
CA LEU A 195 -5.49 11.49 -2.50
C LEU A 195 -6.84 11.71 -1.81
N SER A 196 -6.80 12.06 -0.53
CA SER A 196 -7.99 12.14 0.33
C SER A 196 -8.92 13.27 -0.08
N LEU A 197 -8.40 14.40 -0.59
CA LEU A 197 -9.22 15.52 -1.05
C LEU A 197 -10.25 15.13 -2.11
N LEU A 198 -9.92 14.14 -2.96
CA LEU A 198 -10.83 13.69 -4.02
C LEU A 198 -12.08 13.02 -3.43
N PHE A 199 -11.92 12.27 -2.37
CA PHE A 199 -13.01 11.61 -1.64
C PHE A 199 -13.74 12.55 -0.69
N ASP A 200 -13.03 13.51 -0.08
CA ASP A 200 -13.63 14.54 0.76
C ASP A 200 -14.53 15.48 -0.07
N ALA A 201 -14.08 15.84 -1.29
CA ALA A 201 -14.84 16.66 -2.22
C ALA A 201 -16.18 16.01 -2.61
N MET A 202 -16.24 14.70 -2.75
CA MET A 202 -17.48 13.97 -3.05
C MET A 202 -18.31 13.59 -1.81
N ALA A 203 -17.94 14.08 -0.62
CA ALA A 203 -18.59 13.82 0.65
C ALA A 203 -18.67 12.32 1.04
N ALA A 204 -17.67 11.55 0.65
CA ALA A 204 -17.64 10.11 0.92
C ALA A 204 -16.90 9.76 2.24
N MET A 205 -16.15 10.70 2.81
CA MET A 205 -15.36 10.48 4.02
C MET A 205 -16.12 10.85 5.28
N SER A 206 -15.86 10.12 6.38
CA SER A 206 -16.39 10.42 7.71
C SER A 206 -15.91 11.79 8.18
N SER A 207 -16.82 12.65 8.59
CA SER A 207 -16.54 14.00 9.11
C SER A 207 -17.19 14.30 10.46
N GLY A 208 -18.12 13.49 10.92
CA GLY A 208 -18.78 13.61 12.22
C GLY A 208 -17.98 13.05 13.40
N PHE A 209 -16.76 12.54 13.16
CA PHE A 209 -15.93 11.91 14.20
C PHE A 209 -14.53 12.54 14.31
N ASN A 210 -14.36 13.79 13.89
CA ASN A 210 -13.06 14.47 13.95
C ASN A 210 -12.52 14.65 15.38
N ASP A 211 -13.41 14.76 16.36
CA ASP A 211 -13.13 14.89 17.81
C ASP A 211 -12.88 13.54 18.52
N ARG A 212 -13.21 12.43 17.85
CA ARG A 212 -13.06 11.05 18.35
C ARG A 212 -12.66 10.10 17.23
N PRO A 213 -11.46 10.31 16.67
CA PRO A 213 -11.00 9.66 15.44
C PRO A 213 -11.00 8.12 15.52
N GLU A 214 -10.76 7.54 16.69
CA GLU A 214 -10.77 6.10 16.92
C GLU A 214 -12.12 5.43 16.64
N GLN A 215 -13.22 6.21 16.60
CA GLN A 215 -14.57 5.74 16.33
C GLN A 215 -15.06 6.01 14.90
N ALA A 216 -14.25 6.65 14.06
CA ALA A 216 -14.67 7.12 12.74
C ALA A 216 -14.91 5.97 11.73
N SER A 217 -14.07 4.93 11.76
CA SER A 217 -14.28 3.74 10.93
C SER A 217 -15.21 2.76 11.62
N ARG A 218 -16.45 2.70 11.13
CA ARG A 218 -17.52 1.91 11.74
C ARG A 218 -18.42 1.26 10.69
N ALA A 219 -17.80 0.37 9.90
CA ALA A 219 -18.47 -0.34 8.82
C ALA A 219 -19.72 -1.08 9.35
N PHE A 220 -20.81 -1.02 8.60
CA PHE A 220 -22.14 -1.61 8.93
C PHE A 220 -22.87 -1.03 10.13
N ASP A 221 -22.27 -0.11 10.89
CA ASP A 221 -22.95 0.59 11.99
C ASP A 221 -24.03 1.55 11.45
N ALA A 222 -25.14 1.68 12.18
CA ALA A 222 -26.25 2.57 11.80
C ALA A 222 -25.85 4.05 11.82
N GLN A 223 -24.87 4.42 12.63
CA GLN A 223 -24.37 5.80 12.77
C GLN A 223 -23.16 6.11 11.88
N ARG A 224 -22.80 5.23 10.94
CA ARG A 224 -21.71 5.51 10.01
C ARG A 224 -22.02 6.72 9.13
N ASP A 225 -21.03 7.54 8.86
CA ASP A 225 -21.19 8.77 8.08
C ASP A 225 -20.19 8.88 6.90
N GLY A 226 -19.48 7.81 6.62
CA GLY A 226 -18.48 7.76 5.56
C GLY A 226 -17.36 6.79 5.88
N PHE A 227 -16.34 6.73 5.02
CA PHE A 227 -15.16 5.93 5.27
C PHE A 227 -13.96 6.79 5.70
N VAL A 228 -12.88 6.16 6.15
CA VAL A 228 -11.64 6.82 6.55
C VAL A 228 -10.50 6.30 5.66
N ILE A 229 -9.74 7.20 5.07
CA ILE A 229 -8.54 6.83 4.30
C ILE A 229 -7.43 6.34 5.25
N ALA A 230 -6.80 5.24 4.87
CA ALA A 230 -5.63 4.72 5.54
C ALA A 230 -4.58 4.27 4.53
N GLY A 231 -3.31 4.47 4.88
CA GLY A 231 -2.18 3.92 4.15
C GLY A 231 -1.78 2.55 4.68
N GLY A 232 -0.99 1.84 3.89
CA GLY A 232 -0.44 0.56 4.28
C GLY A 232 -0.09 -0.34 3.12
N GLY A 233 0.36 -1.55 3.45
CA GLY A 233 0.64 -2.61 2.49
C GLY A 233 0.33 -3.98 3.07
N GLY A 234 -0.05 -4.91 2.20
CA GLY A 234 -0.27 -6.30 2.53
C GLY A 234 0.18 -7.20 1.38
N MET A 235 0.99 -8.21 1.69
CA MET A 235 1.51 -9.17 0.70
C MET A 235 1.37 -10.59 1.24
N LEU A 236 0.98 -11.47 0.34
CA LEU A 236 0.95 -12.93 0.54
C LEU A 236 2.08 -13.59 -0.22
#